data_d25b35cd2f939c918051bf4337268888
#
_entry.id   d25b35cd2f939c918051bf4337268888
#
_cell.length_a   1.000
_cell.length_b   1.000
_cell.length_c   1.000
_cell.angle_alpha   90.00
_cell.angle_beta   90.00
_cell.angle_gamma   90.00
#
_symmetry.space_group_name_H-M   'P 1'
#
loop_
_entity.id
_entity.type
_entity.pdbx_description
1 polymer ?
#
loop_
_entity_poly.entity_id
_entity_poly.type
_entity_poly.pdbx_seq_one_letter_code
_entity_poly.pdbx_strand_id
1 'polypeptide(L)'
;LVEALAQVLAEGGFEKAARSLHLTQSAVSQRVRLLEERLGRPLLVRGTPLRPTEAGKALLRHYRQVRLLESDFALEMQEDKPGFRSLPLAVNADSLDIWLLDALAPLVREKRILLDLVMDDQERTHALLVQGEVAGCLSTRTQPLRGTRCQRLGVMPYVCCASPEFAAQWFPRGGPDAQSAGHAPAVLFNRRDELHDAFLSAKTGLPRHKLPNYPRHYLPSSIKFVDAVRLGLAYGMIPAPQAAPHLASGELVELVPDSPLPVEMFWHQWDLQSELMDAVQAALQQAAPRIFNIQH
;
A
#
# COMPACT_ATOMS: atom_id res chain seq x y z
N LEU A 1 -22.00 -3.43 -21.49
CA LEU A 1 -21.34 -2.23 -22.00
C LEU A 1 -20.23 -1.76 -21.06
N VAL A 2 -20.50 -1.61 -19.76
CA VAL A 2 -19.51 -1.11 -18.78
C VAL A 2 -18.31 -2.06 -18.65
N GLU A 3 -18.54 -3.36 -18.73
CA GLU A 3 -17.49 -4.37 -18.76
C GLU A 3 -16.48 -4.14 -19.91
N ALA A 4 -16.97 -3.75 -21.11
CA ALA A 4 -16.10 -3.45 -22.22
C ALA A 4 -15.19 -2.23 -21.94
N LEU A 5 -15.72 -1.19 -21.29
CA LEU A 5 -14.94 -0.04 -20.84
C LEU A 5 -13.89 -0.46 -19.81
N ALA A 6 -14.29 -1.27 -18.81
CA ALA A 6 -13.40 -1.75 -17.77
C ALA A 6 -12.24 -2.55 -18.36
N GLN A 7 -12.54 -3.46 -19.30
CA GLN A 7 -11.53 -4.31 -19.94
C GLN A 7 -10.58 -3.50 -20.83
N VAL A 8 -11.09 -2.51 -21.58
CA VAL A 8 -10.25 -1.61 -22.41
C VAL A 8 -9.22 -0.87 -21.56
N LEU A 9 -9.59 -0.43 -20.38
CA LEU A 9 -8.69 0.27 -19.47
C LEU A 9 -7.72 -0.68 -18.76
N ALA A 10 -8.20 -1.86 -18.34
CA ALA A 10 -7.36 -2.87 -17.68
C ALA A 10 -6.25 -3.38 -18.63
N GLU A 11 -6.61 -3.65 -19.89
CA GLU A 11 -5.68 -4.16 -20.90
C GLU A 11 -4.85 -3.06 -21.60
N GLY A 12 -5.19 -1.79 -21.34
CA GLY A 12 -4.53 -0.63 -21.95
C GLY A 12 -4.83 -0.45 -23.44
N GLY A 13 -5.87 -1.12 -23.98
CA GLY A 13 -6.22 -1.00 -25.39
C GLY A 13 -7.39 -1.86 -25.86
N PHE A 14 -8.03 -1.41 -26.93
CA PHE A 14 -9.23 -2.05 -27.49
C PHE A 14 -8.97 -3.44 -28.06
N GLU A 15 -7.82 -3.66 -28.69
CA GLU A 15 -7.47 -4.94 -29.30
C GLU A 15 -7.24 -6.04 -28.24
N LYS A 16 -6.50 -5.70 -27.17
CA LYS A 16 -6.26 -6.65 -26.07
C LYS A 16 -7.56 -6.95 -25.33
N ALA A 17 -8.38 -5.94 -25.06
CA ALA A 17 -9.70 -6.10 -24.44
C ALA A 17 -10.63 -6.98 -25.30
N ALA A 18 -10.58 -6.85 -26.61
CA ALA A 18 -11.36 -7.68 -27.53
C ALA A 18 -10.98 -9.17 -27.42
N ARG A 19 -9.69 -9.47 -27.34
CA ARG A 19 -9.20 -10.84 -27.13
C ARG A 19 -9.67 -11.41 -25.78
N SER A 20 -9.53 -10.64 -24.72
CA SER A 20 -9.94 -11.04 -23.36
C SER A 20 -11.46 -11.27 -23.25
N LEU A 21 -12.27 -10.49 -23.97
CA LEU A 21 -13.72 -10.62 -23.99
C LEU A 21 -14.25 -11.61 -25.05
N HIS A 22 -13.38 -12.25 -25.82
CA HIS A 22 -13.74 -13.10 -26.96
C HIS A 22 -14.64 -12.39 -27.97
N LEU A 23 -14.35 -11.11 -28.25
CA LEU A 23 -15.07 -10.24 -29.19
C LEU A 23 -14.14 -9.70 -30.28
N THR A 24 -14.73 -9.05 -31.29
CA THR A 24 -13.96 -8.25 -32.23
C THR A 24 -13.64 -6.88 -31.65
N GLN A 25 -12.54 -6.26 -32.09
CA GLN A 25 -12.19 -4.90 -31.69
C GLN A 25 -13.29 -3.88 -32.02
N SER A 26 -13.94 -4.05 -33.17
CA SER A 26 -15.07 -3.21 -33.59
C SER A 26 -16.26 -3.33 -32.63
N ALA A 27 -16.58 -4.55 -32.18
CA ALA A 27 -17.66 -4.78 -31.21
C ALA A 27 -17.38 -4.13 -29.87
N VAL A 28 -16.14 -4.22 -29.37
CA VAL A 28 -15.73 -3.55 -28.13
C VAL A 28 -15.80 -2.02 -28.29
N SER A 29 -15.30 -1.48 -29.40
CA SER A 29 -15.36 -0.06 -29.71
C SER A 29 -16.80 0.46 -29.79
N GLN A 30 -17.69 -0.29 -30.44
CA GLN A 30 -19.11 0.06 -30.49
C GLN A 30 -19.78 0.03 -29.13
N ARG A 31 -19.45 -0.95 -28.28
CA ARG A 31 -19.99 -1.02 -26.90
C ARG A 31 -19.60 0.19 -26.07
N VAL A 32 -18.33 0.60 -26.13
CA VAL A 32 -17.84 1.77 -25.41
C VAL A 32 -18.50 3.05 -25.94
N ARG A 33 -18.58 3.21 -27.29
CA ARG A 33 -19.24 4.36 -27.92
C ARG A 33 -20.72 4.45 -27.52
N LEU A 34 -21.46 3.35 -27.59
CA LEU A 34 -22.87 3.30 -27.18
C LEU A 34 -23.04 3.69 -25.70
N LEU A 35 -22.10 3.31 -24.85
CA LEU A 35 -22.11 3.70 -23.44
C LEU A 35 -21.89 5.22 -23.27
N GLU A 36 -20.94 5.80 -24.01
CA GLU A 36 -20.70 7.25 -24.03
C GLU A 36 -21.91 8.04 -24.56
N GLU A 37 -22.54 7.55 -25.63
CA GLU A 37 -23.77 8.13 -26.19
C GLU A 37 -24.93 8.10 -25.19
N ARG A 38 -25.16 6.97 -24.51
CA ARG A 38 -26.21 6.85 -23.47
C ARG A 38 -26.01 7.78 -22.27
N LEU A 39 -24.76 8.02 -21.90
CA LEU A 39 -24.42 8.89 -20.76
C LEU A 39 -24.22 10.35 -21.18
N GLY A 40 -24.21 10.64 -22.47
CA GLY A 40 -24.04 11.98 -23.02
C GLY A 40 -22.68 12.61 -22.74
N ARG A 41 -21.65 11.80 -22.45
CA ARG A 41 -20.31 12.28 -22.12
C ARG A 41 -19.22 11.27 -22.46
N PRO A 42 -17.99 11.72 -22.79
CA PRO A 42 -16.86 10.84 -23.00
C PRO A 42 -16.44 10.17 -21.69
N LEU A 43 -16.09 8.88 -21.76
CA LEU A 43 -15.61 8.08 -20.63
C LEU A 43 -14.13 7.80 -20.71
N LEU A 44 -13.54 7.92 -21.92
CA LEU A 44 -12.13 7.71 -22.19
C LEU A 44 -11.47 8.97 -22.75
N VAL A 45 -10.28 9.25 -22.29
CA VAL A 45 -9.33 10.14 -22.96
C VAL A 45 -8.51 9.29 -23.91
N ARG A 46 -8.67 9.54 -25.23
CA ARG A 46 -7.91 8.84 -26.27
C ARG A 46 -6.48 9.37 -26.31
N GLY A 47 -5.52 8.51 -26.01
CA GLY A 47 -4.10 8.82 -25.99
C GLY A 47 -3.28 7.57 -25.69
N THR A 48 -1.97 7.71 -25.63
CA THR A 48 -1.07 6.63 -25.21
C THR A 48 -0.35 7.08 -23.92
N PRO A 49 -0.70 6.54 -22.75
CA PRO A 49 -1.69 5.48 -22.50
C PRO A 49 -3.15 6.00 -22.51
N LEU A 50 -4.11 5.09 -22.79
CA LEU A 50 -5.53 5.33 -22.57
C LEU A 50 -5.83 5.62 -21.10
N ARG A 51 -6.67 6.63 -20.85
CA ARG A 51 -7.03 7.02 -19.46
C ARG A 51 -8.55 7.23 -19.35
N PRO A 52 -9.15 6.91 -18.19
CA PRO A 52 -10.54 7.27 -17.95
C PRO A 52 -10.68 8.79 -17.73
N THR A 53 -11.81 9.36 -18.19
CA THR A 53 -12.27 10.68 -17.74
C THR A 53 -12.76 10.60 -16.29
N GLU A 54 -13.07 11.74 -15.66
CA GLU A 54 -13.68 11.71 -14.31
C GLU A 54 -15.02 10.98 -14.30
N ALA A 55 -15.82 11.11 -15.37
CA ALA A 55 -17.03 10.31 -15.56
C ALA A 55 -16.74 8.82 -15.74
N GLY A 56 -15.70 8.48 -16.48
CA GLY A 56 -15.21 7.11 -16.65
C GLY A 56 -14.77 6.49 -15.32
N LYS A 57 -14.01 7.22 -14.51
CA LYS A 57 -13.59 6.79 -13.16
C LYS A 57 -14.80 6.51 -12.25
N ALA A 58 -15.76 7.43 -12.21
CA ALA A 58 -16.97 7.27 -11.39
C ALA A 58 -17.77 6.03 -11.81
N LEU A 59 -17.92 5.81 -13.10
CA LEU A 59 -18.62 4.63 -13.63
C LEU A 59 -17.86 3.33 -13.35
N LEU A 60 -16.55 3.31 -13.50
CA LEU A 60 -15.72 2.14 -13.19
C LEU A 60 -15.76 1.78 -11.72
N ARG A 61 -15.69 2.77 -10.83
CA ARG A 61 -15.85 2.56 -9.40
C ARG A 61 -17.19 1.90 -9.11
N HIS A 62 -18.30 2.45 -9.63
CA HIS A 62 -19.62 1.86 -9.46
C HIS A 62 -19.69 0.42 -9.99
N TYR A 63 -19.17 0.19 -11.19
CA TYR A 63 -19.12 -1.16 -11.78
C TYR A 63 -18.37 -2.15 -10.90
N ARG A 64 -17.21 -1.79 -10.37
CA ARG A 64 -16.41 -2.67 -9.49
C ARG A 64 -17.13 -2.94 -8.16
N GLN A 65 -17.81 -1.94 -7.60
CA GLN A 65 -18.64 -2.10 -6.40
C GLN A 65 -19.79 -3.08 -6.65
N VAL A 66 -20.50 -2.94 -7.76
CA VAL A 66 -21.57 -3.88 -8.14
C VAL A 66 -21.01 -5.29 -8.34
N ARG A 67 -19.89 -5.44 -9.03
CA ARG A 67 -19.23 -6.75 -9.23
C ARG A 67 -18.84 -7.43 -7.92
N LEU A 68 -18.39 -6.66 -6.94
CA LEU A 68 -18.09 -7.19 -5.61
C LEU A 68 -19.34 -7.75 -4.94
N LEU A 69 -20.45 -6.99 -4.94
CA LEU A 69 -21.71 -7.41 -4.35
C LEU A 69 -22.34 -8.60 -5.11
N GLU A 70 -22.29 -8.60 -6.45
CA GLU A 70 -22.73 -9.75 -7.26
C GLU A 70 -21.93 -11.02 -6.94
N SER A 71 -20.63 -10.87 -6.68
CA SER A 71 -19.75 -11.97 -6.29
C SER A 71 -20.11 -12.55 -4.91
N ASP A 72 -20.49 -11.70 -3.95
CA ASP A 72 -20.93 -12.14 -2.63
C ASP A 72 -22.29 -12.84 -2.74
N PHE A 73 -23.25 -12.28 -3.48
CA PHE A 73 -24.55 -12.86 -3.72
C PHE A 73 -24.50 -14.24 -4.42
N ALA A 74 -23.61 -14.40 -5.40
CA ALA A 74 -23.42 -15.68 -6.09
C ALA A 74 -22.99 -16.80 -5.13
N LEU A 75 -22.26 -16.46 -4.07
CA LEU A 75 -21.90 -17.43 -3.01
C LEU A 75 -23.09 -17.80 -2.13
N GLU A 76 -23.89 -16.82 -1.72
CA GLU A 76 -25.12 -17.09 -0.93
C GLU A 76 -26.07 -18.03 -1.69
N MET A 77 -26.17 -17.86 -3.00
CA MET A 77 -27.02 -18.68 -3.86
C MET A 77 -26.44 -20.07 -4.15
N GLN A 78 -25.27 -20.42 -3.59
CA GLN A 78 -24.59 -21.70 -3.81
C GLN A 78 -24.41 -22.03 -5.31
N GLU A 79 -24.28 -21.00 -6.15
CA GLU A 79 -23.94 -21.22 -7.56
C GLU A 79 -22.57 -21.89 -7.61
N ASP A 80 -22.57 -23.15 -8.02
CA ASP A 80 -21.37 -23.99 -8.22
C ASP A 80 -20.51 -23.45 -9.37
N LYS A 81 -19.98 -22.23 -9.26
CA LYS A 81 -18.94 -21.76 -10.14
C LYS A 81 -17.61 -21.86 -9.40
N PRO A 82 -16.79 -22.85 -9.71
CA PRO A 82 -15.44 -23.00 -9.11
C PRO A 82 -14.48 -21.96 -9.69
N GLY A 83 -14.81 -20.67 -9.55
CA GLY A 83 -14.01 -19.57 -10.02
C GLY A 83 -13.22 -18.90 -8.90
N PHE A 84 -12.04 -18.38 -9.24
CA PHE A 84 -11.30 -17.47 -8.38
C PHE A 84 -11.88 -16.07 -8.47
N ARG A 85 -11.82 -15.32 -7.35
CA ARG A 85 -12.24 -13.92 -7.26
C ARG A 85 -11.04 -13.02 -7.10
N SER A 86 -10.87 -12.03 -7.98
CA SER A 86 -9.83 -11.02 -7.84
C SER A 86 -10.19 -10.02 -6.73
N LEU A 87 -9.23 -9.76 -5.85
CA LEU A 87 -9.35 -8.79 -4.77
C LEU A 87 -8.22 -7.75 -4.91
N PRO A 88 -8.49 -6.60 -5.54
CA PRO A 88 -7.51 -5.53 -5.66
C PRO A 88 -7.40 -4.76 -4.35
N LEU A 89 -6.19 -4.72 -3.78
CA LEU A 89 -5.85 -3.99 -2.55
C LEU A 89 -4.62 -3.12 -2.76
N ALA A 90 -4.61 -1.94 -2.17
CA ALA A 90 -3.42 -1.09 -2.12
C ALA A 90 -2.75 -1.20 -0.75
N VAL A 91 -1.43 -1.41 -0.74
CA VAL A 91 -0.68 -1.71 0.46
C VAL A 91 0.68 -1.01 0.45
N ASN A 92 1.24 -0.76 1.62
CA ASN A 92 2.62 -0.32 1.74
C ASN A 92 3.58 -1.51 1.78
N ALA A 93 4.82 -1.29 1.38
CA ALA A 93 5.84 -2.32 1.27
C ALA A 93 6.08 -3.06 2.59
N ASP A 94 6.21 -2.33 3.70
CA ASP A 94 6.49 -2.92 5.01
C ASP A 94 5.38 -3.87 5.47
N SER A 95 4.12 -3.47 5.30
CA SER A 95 3.00 -4.35 5.65
C SER A 95 2.97 -5.62 4.79
N LEU A 96 3.26 -5.49 3.50
CA LEU A 96 3.32 -6.63 2.59
C LEU A 96 4.41 -7.61 3.00
N ASP A 97 5.60 -7.10 3.31
CA ASP A 97 6.78 -7.93 3.61
C ASP A 97 6.73 -8.55 5.02
N ILE A 98 6.04 -7.91 5.97
CA ILE A 98 6.09 -8.34 7.38
C ILE A 98 4.92 -9.24 7.76
N TRP A 99 3.67 -8.94 7.34
CA TRP A 99 2.52 -9.57 7.97
C TRP A 99 1.27 -9.78 7.12
N LEU A 100 1.07 -8.99 6.07
CA LEU A 100 -0.19 -8.96 5.32
C LEU A 100 -0.53 -10.30 4.68
N LEU A 101 0.45 -10.96 4.06
CA LEU A 101 0.22 -12.25 3.41
C LEU A 101 -0.15 -13.33 4.42
N ASP A 102 0.51 -13.36 5.58
CA ASP A 102 0.21 -14.32 6.65
C ASP A 102 -1.20 -14.08 7.21
N ALA A 103 -1.59 -12.81 7.37
CA ALA A 103 -2.93 -12.44 7.83
C ALA A 103 -4.03 -12.88 6.86
N LEU A 104 -3.80 -12.75 5.55
CA LEU A 104 -4.81 -13.04 4.53
C LEU A 104 -4.76 -14.48 4.02
N ALA A 105 -3.67 -15.21 4.20
CA ALA A 105 -3.49 -16.55 3.63
C ALA A 105 -4.61 -17.55 3.97
N PRO A 106 -5.16 -17.63 5.20
CA PRO A 106 -6.28 -18.51 5.50
C PRO A 106 -7.52 -18.15 4.67
N LEU A 107 -7.88 -16.87 4.63
CA LEU A 107 -9.04 -16.36 3.90
C LEU A 107 -8.89 -16.56 2.39
N VAL A 108 -7.69 -16.32 1.85
CA VAL A 108 -7.36 -16.49 0.43
C VAL A 108 -7.58 -17.94 -0.02
N ARG A 109 -7.15 -18.90 0.80
CA ARG A 109 -7.32 -20.32 0.50
C ARG A 109 -8.79 -20.77 0.61
N GLU A 110 -9.47 -20.37 1.68
CA GLU A 110 -10.87 -20.75 1.95
C GLU A 110 -11.81 -20.22 0.86
N LYS A 111 -11.69 -18.92 0.55
CA LYS A 111 -12.60 -18.22 -0.37
C LYS A 111 -12.13 -18.14 -1.81
N ARG A 112 -11.03 -18.85 -2.18
CA ARG A 112 -10.45 -18.87 -3.54
C ARG A 112 -10.20 -17.47 -4.10
N ILE A 113 -9.50 -16.64 -3.34
CA ILE A 113 -9.19 -15.26 -3.71
C ILE A 113 -7.89 -15.21 -4.49
N LEU A 114 -7.84 -14.36 -5.53
CA LEU A 114 -6.62 -13.90 -6.18
C LEU A 114 -6.32 -12.49 -5.70
N LEU A 115 -5.25 -12.33 -4.93
CA LEU A 115 -4.79 -11.03 -4.50
C LEU A 115 -4.21 -10.27 -5.69
N ASP A 116 -4.70 -9.06 -5.92
CA ASP A 116 -4.16 -8.10 -6.87
C ASP A 116 -3.64 -6.90 -6.06
N LEU A 117 -2.34 -6.95 -5.72
CA LEU A 117 -1.74 -6.00 -4.79
C LEU A 117 -1.06 -4.87 -5.53
N VAL A 118 -1.53 -3.65 -5.30
CA VAL A 118 -0.90 -2.42 -5.76
C VAL A 118 -0.06 -1.85 -4.63
N MET A 119 1.26 -1.79 -4.85
CA MET A 119 2.19 -1.19 -3.90
C MET A 119 2.45 0.25 -4.31
N ASP A 120 2.03 1.20 -3.50
CA ASP A 120 2.25 2.62 -3.75
C ASP A 120 2.43 3.39 -2.42
N ASP A 121 2.80 4.67 -2.52
CA ASP A 121 2.85 5.53 -1.36
C ASP A 121 1.42 5.84 -0.81
N GLN A 122 1.38 6.31 0.43
CA GLN A 122 0.13 6.43 1.16
C GLN A 122 -0.89 7.42 0.56
N GLU A 123 -0.42 8.46 -0.14
CA GLU A 123 -1.34 9.41 -0.78
C GLU A 123 -1.98 8.80 -2.03
N ARG A 124 -1.22 8.00 -2.79
CA ARG A 124 -1.73 7.32 -3.97
C ARG A 124 -2.64 6.15 -3.64
N THR A 125 -2.38 5.40 -2.57
CA THR A 125 -3.26 4.31 -2.13
C THR A 125 -4.69 4.79 -1.88
N HIS A 126 -4.85 5.97 -1.26
CA HIS A 126 -6.16 6.59 -1.08
C HIS A 126 -6.80 7.02 -2.39
N ALA A 127 -6.03 7.59 -3.31
CA ALA A 127 -6.54 7.97 -4.62
C ALA A 127 -7.07 6.75 -5.39
N LEU A 128 -6.37 5.61 -5.31
CA LEU A 128 -6.80 4.34 -5.92
C LEU A 128 -8.13 3.85 -5.34
N LEU A 129 -8.31 3.94 -4.01
CA LEU A 129 -9.56 3.57 -3.35
C LEU A 129 -10.72 4.47 -3.78
N VAL A 130 -10.52 5.80 -3.79
CA VAL A 130 -11.53 6.77 -4.22
C VAL A 130 -11.87 6.63 -5.70
N GLN A 131 -10.90 6.33 -6.55
CA GLN A 131 -11.08 6.07 -7.97
C GLN A 131 -11.69 4.69 -8.26
N GLY A 132 -11.78 3.86 -7.22
CA GLY A 132 -12.33 2.52 -7.32
C GLY A 132 -11.39 1.52 -7.99
N GLU A 133 -10.11 1.81 -8.05
CA GLU A 133 -9.10 0.89 -8.60
C GLU A 133 -8.80 -0.26 -7.64
N VAL A 134 -8.95 -0.03 -6.33
CA VAL A 134 -8.84 -1.03 -5.28
C VAL A 134 -10.09 -1.05 -4.41
N ALA A 135 -10.37 -2.19 -3.79
CA ALA A 135 -11.51 -2.37 -2.88
C ALA A 135 -11.18 -1.95 -1.43
N GLY A 136 -9.90 -1.97 -1.08
CA GLY A 136 -9.41 -1.55 0.22
C GLY A 136 -7.95 -1.13 0.17
N CYS A 137 -7.50 -0.39 1.19
CA CYS A 137 -6.10 -0.02 1.32
C CYS A 137 -5.61 0.09 2.78
N LEU A 138 -4.34 -0.21 2.98
CA LEU A 138 -3.60 0.11 4.21
C LEU A 138 -3.01 1.52 4.12
N SER A 139 -3.13 2.29 5.19
CA SER A 139 -2.71 3.69 5.21
C SER A 139 -2.43 4.19 6.63
N THR A 140 -1.78 5.34 6.76
CA THR A 140 -1.63 6.08 8.02
C THR A 140 -2.68 7.18 8.21
N ARG A 141 -3.62 7.33 7.29
CA ARG A 141 -4.66 8.34 7.37
C ARG A 141 -5.74 7.93 8.36
N THR A 142 -6.05 8.81 9.30
CA THR A 142 -6.98 8.53 10.41
C THR A 142 -8.45 8.71 10.06
N GLN A 143 -8.75 9.44 8.99
CA GLN A 143 -10.13 9.79 8.63
C GLN A 143 -10.59 9.06 7.37
N PRO A 144 -11.84 8.56 7.35
CA PRO A 144 -12.41 7.96 6.15
C PRO A 144 -12.58 9.00 5.05
N LEU A 145 -12.51 8.55 3.82
CA LEU A 145 -12.86 9.32 2.64
C LEU A 145 -14.36 9.15 2.34
N ARG A 146 -14.91 10.05 1.53
CA ARG A 146 -16.33 9.96 1.14
C ARG A 146 -16.66 8.60 0.50
N GLY A 147 -17.62 7.89 1.10
CA GLY A 147 -18.04 6.56 0.64
C GLY A 147 -17.08 5.43 1.02
N THR A 148 -16.22 5.67 2.00
CA THR A 148 -15.36 4.64 2.58
C THR A 148 -15.53 4.59 4.10
N ARG A 149 -15.22 3.46 4.70
CA ARG A 149 -15.06 3.31 6.15
C ARG A 149 -13.59 3.10 6.50
N CYS A 150 -13.22 3.53 7.69
CA CYS A 150 -11.84 3.49 8.19
C CYS A 150 -11.82 2.74 9.52
N GLN A 151 -10.90 1.81 9.67
CA GLN A 151 -10.70 1.03 10.88
C GLN A 151 -9.24 1.11 11.33
N ARG A 152 -9.00 1.52 12.58
CA ARG A 152 -7.67 1.51 13.17
C ARG A 152 -7.21 0.07 13.38
N LEU A 153 -6.01 -0.27 12.94
CA LEU A 153 -5.39 -1.58 13.13
C LEU A 153 -4.43 -1.60 14.31
N GLY A 154 -3.59 -0.57 14.46
CA GLY A 154 -2.63 -0.49 15.54
C GLY A 154 -1.53 0.53 15.27
N VAL A 155 -0.40 0.37 15.95
CA VAL A 155 0.79 1.22 15.80
C VAL A 155 1.98 0.35 15.42
N MET A 156 2.60 0.63 14.28
CA MET A 156 3.86 0.04 13.86
C MET A 156 4.99 0.90 14.43
N PRO A 157 5.78 0.38 15.35
CA PRO A 157 6.96 1.10 15.84
C PRO A 157 8.09 0.99 14.80
N TYR A 158 8.74 2.12 14.52
CA TYR A 158 9.95 2.18 13.71
C TYR A 158 11.14 2.55 14.57
N VAL A 159 12.24 1.81 14.46
CA VAL A 159 13.49 2.03 15.18
C VAL A 159 14.57 2.53 14.24
N CYS A 160 15.41 3.42 14.71
CA CYS A 160 16.54 3.96 13.97
C CYS A 160 17.74 3.02 14.10
N CYS A 161 18.12 2.34 13.03
CA CYS A 161 19.16 1.32 13.04
C CYS A 161 20.34 1.66 12.13
N ALA A 162 21.50 1.11 12.48
CA ALA A 162 22.71 1.05 11.66
C ALA A 162 23.45 -0.26 11.91
N SER A 163 24.44 -0.60 11.05
CA SER A 163 25.41 -1.62 11.43
C SER A 163 26.34 -1.10 12.56
N PRO A 164 26.92 -2.00 13.39
CA PRO A 164 27.86 -1.57 14.45
C PRO A 164 29.00 -0.70 13.93
N GLU A 165 29.60 -1.06 12.78
CA GLU A 165 30.70 -0.33 12.16
C GLU A 165 30.26 1.06 11.71
N PHE A 166 29.09 1.16 11.09
CA PHE A 166 28.52 2.43 10.66
C PHE A 166 28.24 3.34 11.89
N ALA A 167 27.65 2.77 12.94
CA ALA A 167 27.37 3.50 14.18
C ALA A 167 28.65 4.03 14.82
N ALA A 168 29.73 3.21 14.91
CA ALA A 168 31.02 3.62 15.44
C ALA A 168 31.68 4.75 14.61
N GLN A 169 31.55 4.68 13.29
CA GLN A 169 32.12 5.66 12.37
C GLN A 169 31.39 7.02 12.41
N TRP A 170 30.05 6.99 12.32
CA TRP A 170 29.28 8.20 12.09
C TRP A 170 28.64 8.78 13.37
N PHE A 171 28.41 7.94 14.38
CA PHE A 171 27.74 8.29 15.63
C PHE A 171 28.54 7.88 16.88
N PRO A 172 29.82 8.21 16.98
CA PRO A 172 30.69 7.76 18.10
C PRO A 172 30.24 8.30 19.48
N ARG A 173 29.34 9.29 19.49
CA ARG A 173 28.77 9.87 20.73
C ARG A 173 27.37 9.35 21.06
N GLY A 174 26.87 8.36 20.29
CA GLY A 174 25.56 7.74 20.51
C GLY A 174 24.43 8.47 19.78
N GLY A 175 23.96 7.90 18.66
CA GLY A 175 22.82 8.36 17.88
C GLY A 175 23.02 9.65 17.09
N PRO A 176 22.10 9.95 16.16
CA PRO A 176 22.15 11.16 15.35
C PRO A 176 21.84 12.42 16.15
N ASP A 177 22.71 13.41 16.06
CA ASP A 177 22.49 14.79 16.49
C ASP A 177 22.44 15.72 15.27
N ALA A 178 22.19 17.01 15.47
CA ALA A 178 22.04 17.97 14.38
C ALA A 178 23.30 18.09 13.49
N GLN A 179 24.47 17.80 14.02
CA GLN A 179 25.75 17.86 13.29
C GLN A 179 25.99 16.55 12.54
N SER A 180 25.94 15.42 13.22
CA SER A 180 26.23 14.09 12.65
C SER A 180 25.22 13.68 11.59
N ALA A 181 23.93 14.00 11.82
CA ALA A 181 22.87 13.74 10.85
C ALA A 181 23.11 14.44 9.49
N GLY A 182 23.79 15.59 9.44
CA GLY A 182 24.09 16.29 8.20
C GLY A 182 25.15 15.61 7.32
N HIS A 183 25.88 14.66 7.86
CA HIS A 183 27.03 14.03 7.18
C HIS A 183 26.86 12.53 6.94
N ALA A 184 26.15 11.84 7.84
CA ALA A 184 25.92 10.42 7.74
C ALA A 184 24.90 10.09 6.62
N PRO A 185 25.22 9.17 5.69
CA PRO A 185 24.26 8.77 4.67
C PRO A 185 23.08 8.01 5.29
N ALA A 186 21.87 8.43 4.94
CA ALA A 186 20.63 7.77 5.34
C ALA A 186 19.99 7.02 4.16
N VAL A 187 19.23 5.98 4.45
CA VAL A 187 18.38 5.31 3.46
C VAL A 187 16.92 5.69 3.68
N LEU A 188 16.23 6.01 2.57
CA LEU A 188 14.83 6.35 2.50
C LEU A 188 14.17 5.44 1.45
N PHE A 189 12.89 5.14 1.61
CA PHE A 189 12.15 4.31 0.65
C PHE A 189 12.04 5.00 -0.72
N ASN A 190 11.65 6.26 -0.74
CA ASN A 190 11.58 7.10 -1.94
C ASN A 190 11.74 8.58 -1.60
N ARG A 191 11.62 9.46 -2.61
CA ARG A 191 11.80 10.92 -2.43
C ARG A 191 10.66 11.60 -1.66
N ARG A 192 9.55 10.91 -1.40
CA ARG A 192 8.40 11.40 -0.62
C ARG A 192 8.36 10.82 0.79
N ASP A 193 9.28 9.92 1.10
CA ASP A 193 9.40 9.34 2.44
C ASP A 193 9.81 10.42 3.44
N GLU A 194 8.90 10.76 4.33
CA GLU A 194 9.09 11.77 5.37
C GLU A 194 9.39 11.17 6.75
N LEU A 195 9.43 9.84 6.86
CA LEU A 195 9.57 9.15 8.14
C LEU A 195 10.92 9.48 8.79
N HIS A 196 11.99 9.48 7.99
CA HIS A 196 13.33 9.80 8.46
C HIS A 196 13.45 11.26 8.92
N ASP A 197 12.88 12.19 8.16
CA ASP A 197 12.85 13.62 8.54
C ASP A 197 11.99 13.85 9.81
N ALA A 198 10.90 13.09 9.97
CA ALA A 198 10.09 13.13 11.19
C ALA A 198 10.87 12.68 12.41
N PHE A 199 11.61 11.56 12.29
CA PHE A 199 12.49 11.07 13.34
C PHE A 199 13.60 12.08 13.70
N LEU A 200 14.33 12.60 12.71
CA LEU A 200 15.37 13.59 12.95
C LEU A 200 14.83 14.86 13.61
N SER A 201 13.64 15.34 13.18
CA SER A 201 12.98 16.49 13.78
C SER A 201 12.63 16.24 15.24
N ALA A 202 12.07 15.09 15.56
CA ALA A 202 11.75 14.69 16.93
C ALA A 202 13.01 14.58 17.81
N LYS A 203 14.08 13.98 17.25
CA LYS A 203 15.33 13.74 17.99
C LYS A 203 16.16 15.00 18.22
N THR A 204 16.23 15.88 17.21
CA THR A 204 17.07 17.10 17.29
C THR A 204 16.33 18.32 17.84
N GLY A 205 14.99 18.27 17.92
CA GLY A 205 14.15 19.42 18.25
C GLY A 205 14.06 20.48 17.14
N LEU A 206 14.69 20.22 15.98
CA LEU A 206 14.65 21.13 14.84
C LEU A 206 13.38 20.88 14.00
N PRO A 207 12.68 21.92 13.57
CA PRO A 207 11.58 21.74 12.62
C PRO A 207 12.12 21.19 11.29
N ARG A 208 11.32 20.37 10.58
CA ARG A 208 11.74 19.64 9.34
C ARG A 208 12.43 20.54 8.30
N HIS A 209 11.93 21.77 8.09
CA HIS A 209 12.50 22.72 7.14
C HIS A 209 13.87 23.31 7.55
N LYS A 210 14.32 23.05 8.78
CA LYS A 210 15.64 23.44 9.31
C LYS A 210 16.59 22.26 9.51
N LEU A 211 16.14 21.05 9.16
CA LEU A 211 17.03 19.89 9.17
C LEU A 211 18.19 20.11 8.18
N PRO A 212 19.39 19.63 8.49
CA PRO A 212 20.51 19.72 7.56
C PRO A 212 20.20 18.88 6.30
N ASN A 213 20.69 19.32 5.17
CA ASN A 213 20.67 18.48 3.98
C ASN A 213 21.71 17.35 4.17
N TYR A 214 21.26 16.10 4.22
CA TYR A 214 22.10 14.92 4.43
C TYR A 214 22.15 14.03 3.19
N PRO A 215 23.21 13.22 3.03
CA PRO A 215 23.32 12.25 1.94
C PRO A 215 22.19 11.21 2.01
N ARG A 216 21.57 10.86 0.87
CA ARG A 216 20.40 9.97 0.83
C ARG A 216 20.55 8.88 -0.22
N HIS A 217 20.36 7.65 0.20
CA HIS A 217 20.03 6.53 -0.68
C HIS A 217 18.51 6.41 -0.81
N TYR A 218 18.02 6.02 -1.98
CA TYR A 218 16.60 5.76 -2.22
C TYR A 218 16.44 4.31 -2.66
N LEU A 219 15.84 3.47 -1.82
CA LEU A 219 15.68 2.04 -2.04
C LEU A 219 14.19 1.66 -1.87
N PRO A 220 13.41 1.55 -2.97
CA PRO A 220 11.99 1.26 -2.93
C PRO A 220 11.70 -0.25 -2.74
N SER A 221 12.31 -0.84 -1.73
CA SER A 221 12.13 -2.24 -1.33
C SER A 221 12.41 -2.34 0.16
N SER A 222 11.42 -2.75 0.95
CA SER A 222 11.55 -2.87 2.41
C SER A 222 12.67 -3.85 2.80
N ILE A 223 12.75 -5.00 2.14
CA ILE A 223 13.83 -6.00 2.39
C ILE A 223 15.21 -5.42 2.06
N LYS A 224 15.35 -4.81 0.88
CA LYS A 224 16.66 -4.25 0.45
C LYS A 224 17.05 -3.00 1.23
N PHE A 225 16.10 -2.31 1.80
CA PHE A 225 16.33 -1.24 2.74
C PHE A 225 17.09 -1.73 3.98
N VAL A 226 16.61 -2.81 4.60
CA VAL A 226 17.29 -3.46 5.74
C VAL A 226 18.67 -3.99 5.35
N ASP A 227 18.78 -4.64 4.17
CA ASP A 227 20.08 -5.10 3.66
C ASP A 227 21.10 -3.95 3.54
N ALA A 228 20.68 -2.79 3.04
CA ALA A 228 21.58 -1.63 2.91
C ALA A 228 22.07 -1.13 4.28
N VAL A 229 21.21 -1.14 5.30
CA VAL A 229 21.60 -0.77 6.66
C VAL A 229 22.56 -1.81 7.26
N ARG A 230 22.29 -3.10 7.08
CA ARG A 230 23.17 -4.21 7.54
C ARG A 230 24.54 -4.17 6.88
N LEU A 231 24.59 -3.84 5.61
CA LEU A 231 25.86 -3.71 4.85
C LEU A 231 26.65 -2.43 5.19
N GLY A 232 26.16 -1.61 6.13
CA GLY A 232 26.85 -0.39 6.54
C GLY A 232 26.86 0.71 5.48
N LEU A 233 25.93 0.69 4.52
CA LEU A 233 25.83 1.72 3.48
C LEU A 233 25.17 2.99 4.00
N ALA A 234 24.27 2.86 4.97
CA ALA A 234 23.45 3.94 5.52
C ALA A 234 22.86 3.54 6.87
N TYR A 235 22.31 4.53 7.57
CA TYR A 235 21.38 4.27 8.68
C TYR A 235 19.95 4.56 8.22
N GLY A 236 18.93 3.99 8.92
CA GLY A 236 17.55 4.17 8.50
C GLY A 236 16.52 3.78 9.54
N MET A 237 15.27 4.15 9.26
CA MET A 237 14.12 3.82 10.06
C MET A 237 13.55 2.47 9.60
N ILE A 238 13.63 1.46 10.46
CA ILE A 238 13.20 0.08 10.15
C ILE A 238 12.01 -0.28 11.05
N PRO A 239 10.94 -0.92 10.53
CA PRO A 239 9.90 -1.48 11.38
C PRO A 239 10.48 -2.40 12.45
N ALA A 240 10.10 -2.23 13.71
CA ALA A 240 10.67 -3.00 14.82
C ALA A 240 10.57 -4.52 14.64
N PRO A 241 9.46 -5.10 14.11
CA PRO A 241 9.41 -6.54 13.84
C PRO A 241 10.45 -7.00 12.82
N GLN A 242 10.80 -6.15 11.86
CA GLN A 242 11.78 -6.45 10.82
C GLN A 242 13.22 -6.24 11.34
N ALA A 243 13.42 -5.27 12.24
CA ALA A 243 14.71 -5.02 12.87
C ALA A 243 15.08 -6.09 13.93
N ALA A 244 14.09 -6.62 14.64
CA ALA A 244 14.28 -7.47 15.81
C ALA A 244 15.24 -8.66 15.62
N PRO A 245 15.15 -9.48 14.57
CA PRO A 245 16.10 -10.60 14.37
C PRO A 245 17.54 -10.11 14.16
N HIS A 246 17.74 -8.97 13.49
CA HIS A 246 19.05 -8.41 13.21
C HIS A 246 19.65 -7.68 14.43
N LEU A 247 18.81 -7.09 15.28
CA LEU A 247 19.24 -6.57 16.58
C LEU A 247 19.65 -7.70 17.52
N ALA A 248 18.88 -8.80 17.55
CA ALA A 248 19.20 -9.97 18.36
C ALA A 248 20.50 -10.67 17.93
N SER A 249 20.81 -10.72 16.63
CA SER A 249 22.05 -11.28 16.10
C SER A 249 23.26 -10.33 16.22
N GLY A 250 23.05 -9.06 16.55
CA GLY A 250 24.10 -8.04 16.56
C GLY A 250 24.53 -7.53 15.18
N GLU A 251 23.83 -7.91 14.11
CA GLU A 251 24.06 -7.34 12.76
C GLU A 251 23.64 -5.89 12.65
N LEU A 252 22.66 -5.47 13.48
CA LEU A 252 22.23 -4.08 13.63
C LEU A 252 22.33 -3.65 15.09
N VAL A 253 22.47 -2.33 15.29
CA VAL A 253 22.33 -1.67 16.55
C VAL A 253 21.27 -0.57 16.45
N GLU A 254 20.51 -0.39 17.50
CA GLU A 254 19.56 0.72 17.61
C GLU A 254 20.33 1.99 18.01
N LEU A 255 20.27 3.03 17.16
CA LEU A 255 21.01 4.28 17.40
C LEU A 255 20.42 5.13 18.53
N VAL A 256 19.13 4.96 18.79
CA VAL A 256 18.40 5.67 19.85
C VAL A 256 17.50 4.68 20.58
N PRO A 257 18.04 3.91 21.54
CA PRO A 257 17.28 2.94 22.30
C PRO A 257 16.06 3.54 23.00
N ASP A 258 15.01 2.75 23.14
CA ASP A 258 13.76 3.09 23.84
C ASP A 258 13.02 4.33 23.27
N SER A 259 13.28 4.66 21.99
CA SER A 259 12.67 5.83 21.35
C SER A 259 12.14 5.50 19.95
N PRO A 260 11.27 4.50 19.79
CA PRO A 260 10.68 4.18 18.50
C PRO A 260 9.77 5.31 18.02
N LEU A 261 9.76 5.54 16.71
CA LEU A 261 8.79 6.44 16.08
C LEU A 261 7.49 5.65 15.79
N PRO A 262 6.36 6.00 16.45
CA PRO A 262 5.11 5.29 16.24
C PRO A 262 4.45 5.72 14.93
N VAL A 263 4.04 4.76 14.12
CA VAL A 263 3.27 4.98 12.89
C VAL A 263 1.93 4.28 13.01
N GLU A 264 0.86 5.05 13.11
CA GLU A 264 -0.49 4.49 13.17
C GLU A 264 -0.90 3.89 11.83
N MET A 265 -1.51 2.72 11.87
CA MET A 265 -1.97 1.98 10.69
C MET A 265 -3.48 1.83 10.69
N PHE A 266 -4.09 2.12 9.55
CA PHE A 266 -5.52 2.07 9.34
C PHE A 266 -5.84 1.23 8.11
N TRP A 267 -6.96 0.51 8.17
CA TRP A 267 -7.60 -0.13 7.04
C TRP A 267 -8.72 0.75 6.52
N HIS A 268 -8.72 1.05 5.24
CA HIS A 268 -9.80 1.75 4.55
C HIS A 268 -10.40 0.84 3.49
N GLN A 269 -11.71 0.80 3.41
CA GLN A 269 -12.45 0.06 2.39
C GLN A 269 -13.71 0.82 1.98
N TRP A 270 -14.33 0.42 0.88
CA TRP A 270 -15.63 0.96 0.52
C TRP A 270 -16.66 0.70 1.63
N ASP A 271 -17.51 1.67 1.86
CA ASP A 271 -18.65 1.54 2.79
C ASP A 271 -19.80 0.78 2.10
N LEU A 272 -19.58 -0.51 1.92
CA LEU A 272 -20.51 -1.47 1.31
C LEU A 272 -20.73 -2.63 2.27
N GLN A 273 -21.93 -3.21 2.24
CA GLN A 273 -22.22 -4.49 2.89
C GLN A 273 -21.67 -5.62 2.00
N SER A 274 -20.43 -6.00 2.23
CA SER A 274 -19.74 -7.07 1.51
C SER A 274 -19.12 -8.04 2.51
N GLU A 275 -19.57 -9.29 2.48
CA GLU A 275 -19.05 -10.36 3.35
C GLU A 275 -17.55 -10.57 3.12
N LEU A 276 -17.10 -10.48 1.87
CA LEU A 276 -15.68 -10.61 1.56
C LEU A 276 -14.85 -9.51 2.22
N MET A 277 -15.29 -8.25 2.11
CA MET A 277 -14.54 -7.13 2.68
C MET A 277 -14.59 -7.12 4.20
N ASP A 278 -15.68 -7.56 4.80
CA ASP A 278 -15.80 -7.73 6.26
C ASP A 278 -14.86 -8.85 6.75
N ALA A 279 -14.78 -9.96 6.02
CA ALA A 279 -13.83 -11.04 6.33
C ALA A 279 -12.38 -10.60 6.19
N VAL A 280 -12.03 -9.79 5.17
CA VAL A 280 -10.70 -9.19 5.02
C VAL A 280 -10.39 -8.30 6.22
N GLN A 281 -11.29 -7.39 6.57
CA GLN A 281 -11.12 -6.51 7.73
C GLN A 281 -10.92 -7.32 9.03
N ALA A 282 -11.72 -8.35 9.25
CA ALA A 282 -11.60 -9.21 10.43
C ALA A 282 -10.26 -9.94 10.48
N ALA A 283 -9.77 -10.48 9.36
CA ALA A 283 -8.45 -11.13 9.27
C ALA A 283 -7.32 -10.16 9.61
N LEU A 284 -7.37 -8.93 9.08
CA LEU A 284 -6.38 -7.90 9.39
C LEU A 284 -6.42 -7.48 10.86
N GLN A 285 -7.62 -7.29 11.44
CA GLN A 285 -7.78 -6.95 12.85
C GLN A 285 -7.28 -8.06 13.79
N GLN A 286 -7.46 -9.32 13.42
CA GLN A 286 -6.96 -10.46 14.19
C GLN A 286 -5.44 -10.59 14.17
N ALA A 287 -4.81 -10.27 13.04
CA ALA A 287 -3.36 -10.33 12.88
C ALA A 287 -2.64 -9.12 13.49
N ALA A 288 -3.22 -7.93 13.36
CA ALA A 288 -2.62 -6.67 13.74
C ALA A 288 -2.05 -6.62 15.19
N PRO A 289 -2.74 -7.09 16.25
CA PRO A 289 -2.20 -7.05 17.61
C PRO A 289 -0.93 -7.87 17.80
N ARG A 290 -0.73 -8.93 17.02
CA ARG A 290 0.48 -9.78 17.10
C ARG A 290 1.71 -9.10 16.50
N ILE A 291 1.50 -8.14 15.62
CA ILE A 291 2.55 -7.43 14.87
C ILE A 291 2.85 -6.08 15.46
N PHE A 292 1.80 -5.34 15.86
CA PHE A 292 1.91 -3.96 16.29
C PHE A 292 2.09 -3.80 17.81
N ASN A 293 1.62 -4.75 18.61
CA ASN A 293 1.81 -4.75 20.05
C ASN A 293 3.07 -5.55 20.42
N ILE A 294 4.24 -5.04 20.04
CA ILE A 294 5.48 -5.52 20.65
C ILE A 294 5.52 -4.90 22.05
N GLN A 295 5.18 -5.70 23.04
CA GLN A 295 5.46 -5.36 24.43
C GLN A 295 6.99 -5.35 24.59
N HIS A 296 7.56 -4.20 24.90
CA HIS A 296 8.92 -4.05 25.38
C HIS A 296 8.98 -4.39 26.85
#